data_b48fb1191382c1533250e86d18b7e9ce
#
_entry.id   b48fb1191382c1533250e86d18b7e9ce
#
_cell.length_a   1.000
_cell.length_b   1.000
_cell.length_c   1.000
_cell.angle_alpha   90.00
_cell.angle_beta   90.00
_cell.angle_gamma   90.00
#
_symmetry.space_group_name_H-M   'P 1'
#
loop_
_entity.id
_entity.type
_entity.pdbx_description
1 polymer ?
#
loop_
_entity_poly.entity_id
_entity_poly.type
_entity_poly.pdbx_seq_one_letter_code
_entity_poly.pdbx_strand_id
1 'polypeptide(L)'
;RSQWIIGGDGASYDIGYGGLDHVIASGKDVNILVLDTEVYSNTGGQSSKSTPVGAIAKFAAAGKRVRKKDLGMIATTYGYVYVAQIAMGADQAQCLKAIREAEAYPGPSLIIAYAPCINHGLKKGMGKAQEEQENAVKCGYWHLWRYNPALEAEGKNPFSLDSKEPNWEGFKDFLKGEV
;
A
#
# COMPACT_ATOMS: atom_id res chain seq x y z
N ARG A 1 0.66 12.47 22.14
CA ARG A 1 -0.57 12.06 21.40
C ARG A 1 -0.18 11.72 19.97
N SER A 2 -0.57 10.54 19.47
CA SER A 2 -0.38 10.20 18.07
C SER A 2 -1.25 11.07 17.16
N GLN A 3 -0.72 11.41 15.99
CA GLN A 3 -1.42 12.11 14.92
C GLN A 3 -1.51 11.17 13.73
N TRP A 4 -2.72 10.88 13.25
CA TRP A 4 -2.95 10.03 12.11
C TRP A 4 -3.68 10.78 10.99
N ILE A 5 -3.16 10.63 9.78
CA ILE A 5 -3.80 11.05 8.53
C ILE A 5 -4.18 9.78 7.78
N ILE A 6 -5.44 9.69 7.35
CA ILE A 6 -5.93 8.53 6.59
C ILE A 6 -6.40 9.02 5.22
N GLY A 7 -5.91 8.38 4.16
CA GLY A 7 -6.25 8.76 2.79
C GLY A 7 -6.33 7.57 1.85
N GLY A 8 -7.07 7.75 0.76
CA GLY A 8 -7.14 6.79 -0.34
C GLY A 8 -6.24 7.20 -1.52
N ASP A 9 -6.54 6.67 -2.70
CA ASP A 9 -5.74 6.85 -3.91
C ASP A 9 -5.56 8.32 -4.32
N GLY A 10 -6.65 9.09 -4.35
CA GLY A 10 -6.60 10.48 -4.76
C GLY A 10 -5.74 11.34 -3.85
N ALA A 11 -5.91 11.19 -2.54
CA ALA A 11 -5.17 11.93 -1.54
C ALA A 11 -3.67 11.57 -1.50
N SER A 12 -3.33 10.34 -1.86
CA SER A 12 -1.98 9.80 -1.64
C SER A 12 -1.18 9.64 -2.92
N TYR A 13 -1.80 9.16 -3.99
CA TYR A 13 -1.12 8.85 -5.25
C TYR A 13 -1.25 9.96 -6.31
N ASP A 14 -2.36 10.70 -6.30
CA ASP A 14 -2.74 11.62 -7.37
C ASP A 14 -2.76 13.09 -6.93
N ILE A 15 -3.94 13.69 -6.91
CA ILE A 15 -4.10 15.13 -6.69
C ILE A 15 -3.57 15.59 -5.33
N GLY A 16 -3.67 14.75 -4.31
CA GLY A 16 -3.20 15.04 -2.97
C GLY A 16 -1.73 14.73 -2.70
N TYR A 17 -1.04 14.09 -3.66
CA TYR A 17 0.35 13.66 -3.45
C TYR A 17 1.30 14.80 -3.07
N GLY A 18 1.16 15.96 -3.65
CA GLY A 18 2.01 17.11 -3.30
C GLY A 18 1.90 17.51 -1.82
N GLY A 19 0.70 17.42 -1.24
CA GLY A 19 0.48 17.63 0.19
C GLY A 19 1.07 16.51 1.04
N LEU A 20 0.89 15.26 0.62
CA LEU A 20 1.48 14.10 1.29
C LEU A 20 3.01 14.20 1.29
N ASP A 21 3.62 14.47 0.15
CA ASP A 21 5.06 14.64 0.02
C ASP A 21 5.60 15.73 0.95
N HIS A 22 4.90 16.87 1.02
CA HIS A 22 5.26 17.96 1.93
C HIS A 22 5.22 17.52 3.40
N VAL A 23 4.20 16.76 3.80
CA VAL A 23 4.08 16.27 5.19
C VAL A 23 5.23 15.31 5.54
N ILE A 24 5.51 14.31 4.70
CA ILE A 24 6.61 13.37 4.97
C ILE A 24 7.97 14.05 4.90
N ALA A 25 8.16 15.03 4.02
CA ALA A 25 9.39 15.80 3.92
C ALA A 25 9.64 16.68 5.15
N SER A 26 8.60 17.04 5.89
CA SER A 26 8.69 17.95 7.05
C SER A 26 9.47 17.35 8.24
N GLY A 27 9.67 16.03 8.28
CA GLY A 27 10.32 15.33 9.39
C GLY A 27 9.51 15.31 10.69
N LYS A 28 8.27 15.80 10.69
CA LYS A 28 7.42 15.83 11.87
C LYS A 28 6.87 14.44 12.21
N ASP A 29 6.62 14.21 13.48
CA ASP A 29 6.04 12.97 13.99
C ASP A 29 4.55 12.89 13.66
N VAL A 30 4.25 12.36 12.48
CA VAL A 30 2.91 12.16 11.94
C VAL A 30 2.84 10.79 11.28
N ASN A 31 1.80 10.04 11.59
CA ASN A 31 1.53 8.76 10.98
C ASN A 31 0.53 8.92 9.83
N ILE A 32 0.81 8.31 8.68
CA ILE A 32 -0.05 8.35 7.51
C ILE A 32 -0.43 6.92 7.14
N LEU A 33 -1.73 6.65 7.06
CA LEU A 33 -2.28 5.40 6.57
C LEU A 33 -2.92 5.62 5.20
N VAL A 34 -2.37 4.96 4.19
CA VAL A 34 -2.90 4.95 2.83
C VAL A 34 -3.70 3.68 2.62
N LEU A 35 -4.97 3.82 2.28
CA LEU A 35 -5.82 2.72 1.83
C LEU A 35 -5.70 2.61 0.31
N ASP A 36 -4.86 1.69 -0.15
CA ASP A 36 -4.63 1.46 -1.57
C ASP A 36 -5.73 0.57 -2.14
N THR A 37 -6.73 1.20 -2.72
CA THR A 37 -7.86 0.54 -3.38
C THR A 37 -7.63 0.34 -4.88
N GLU A 38 -6.50 0.81 -5.40
CA GLU A 38 -6.05 0.70 -6.79
C GLU A 38 -6.92 1.47 -7.81
N VAL A 39 -8.02 2.04 -7.37
CA VAL A 39 -8.91 2.93 -8.13
C VAL A 39 -9.47 4.00 -7.21
N TYR A 40 -10.01 5.09 -7.78
CA TYR A 40 -10.85 6.01 -7.02
C TYR A 40 -12.15 5.30 -6.59
N SER A 41 -12.16 4.78 -5.40
CA SER A 41 -13.21 3.90 -4.89
C SER A 41 -14.53 4.64 -4.64
N ASN A 42 -14.48 5.77 -3.92
CA ASN A 42 -15.65 6.55 -3.53
C ASN A 42 -16.37 7.26 -4.70
N THR A 43 -15.70 7.50 -5.80
CA THR A 43 -16.28 8.14 -6.99
C THR A 43 -16.69 7.13 -8.07
N GLY A 44 -16.44 5.85 -7.86
CA GLY A 44 -16.94 4.76 -8.68
C GLY A 44 -15.96 4.11 -9.65
N GLY A 45 -14.70 4.00 -9.29
CA GLY A 45 -13.75 3.13 -9.98
C GLY A 45 -12.96 3.78 -11.13
N GLN A 46 -12.62 5.05 -11.00
CA GLN A 46 -11.72 5.71 -11.96
C GLN A 46 -10.27 5.26 -11.75
N SER A 47 -9.53 5.20 -12.85
CA SER A 47 -8.11 4.92 -12.82
C SER A 47 -7.34 5.98 -12.03
N SER A 48 -6.44 5.53 -11.17
CA SER A 48 -5.50 6.37 -10.41
C SER A 48 -4.05 6.03 -10.77
N LYS A 49 -3.09 6.68 -10.14
CA LYS A 49 -1.68 6.28 -10.25
C LYS A 49 -1.35 4.99 -9.49
N SER A 50 -2.24 4.53 -8.60
CA SER A 50 -2.11 3.22 -7.95
C SER A 50 -2.70 2.06 -8.77
N THR A 51 -3.44 2.34 -9.84
CA THR A 51 -3.99 1.31 -10.72
C THR A 51 -2.86 0.58 -11.45
N PRO A 52 -2.81 -0.77 -11.40
CA PRO A 52 -1.78 -1.55 -12.08
C PRO A 52 -1.82 -1.41 -13.60
N VAL A 53 -0.69 -1.65 -14.24
CA VAL A 53 -0.62 -1.72 -15.72
C VAL A 53 -1.52 -2.84 -16.23
N GLY A 54 -2.28 -2.54 -17.28
CA GLY A 54 -3.22 -3.49 -17.90
C GLY A 54 -4.61 -3.56 -17.24
N ALA A 55 -4.76 -3.05 -16.01
CA ALA A 55 -6.05 -3.06 -15.33
C ALA A 55 -7.08 -2.17 -16.03
N ILE A 56 -8.30 -2.66 -16.12
CA ILE A 56 -9.44 -1.94 -16.70
C ILE A 56 -10.12 -1.14 -15.58
N ALA A 57 -10.31 0.14 -15.81
CA ALA A 57 -11.00 1.04 -14.90
C ALA A 57 -11.65 2.17 -15.71
N LYS A 58 -12.51 2.96 -15.07
CA LYS A 58 -13.02 4.18 -15.71
C LYS A 58 -11.84 5.07 -16.11
N PHE A 59 -11.89 5.64 -17.29
CA PHE A 59 -10.81 6.37 -18.01
C PHE A 59 -9.62 5.52 -18.45
N ALA A 60 -9.69 4.19 -18.27
CA ALA A 60 -8.72 3.23 -18.75
C ALA A 60 -9.41 1.96 -19.30
N ALA A 61 -10.43 2.14 -20.16
CA ALA A 61 -11.25 1.06 -20.70
C ALA A 61 -10.47 0.04 -21.55
N ALA A 62 -9.35 0.47 -22.15
CA ALA A 62 -8.45 -0.40 -22.92
C ALA A 62 -7.27 -0.94 -22.07
N GLY A 63 -7.37 -0.82 -20.76
CA GLY A 63 -6.29 -1.13 -19.83
C GLY A 63 -5.33 0.04 -19.59
N LYS A 64 -4.90 0.21 -18.36
CA LYS A 64 -3.93 1.25 -18.01
C LYS A 64 -2.57 0.96 -18.69
N ARG A 65 -2.02 1.94 -19.37
CA ARG A 65 -0.80 1.78 -20.19
C ARG A 65 0.49 1.94 -19.41
N VAL A 66 0.45 2.60 -18.27
CA VAL A 66 1.64 2.90 -17.46
C VAL A 66 1.63 2.15 -16.14
N ARG A 67 2.82 1.93 -15.59
CA ARG A 67 3.00 1.23 -14.31
C ARG A 67 2.32 1.96 -13.16
N LYS A 68 1.95 1.18 -12.14
CA LYS A 68 1.56 1.68 -10.83
C LYS A 68 2.71 2.52 -10.24
N LYS A 69 2.38 3.66 -9.67
CA LYS A 69 3.30 4.47 -8.89
C LYS A 69 3.72 3.72 -7.64
N ASP A 70 5.01 3.59 -7.41
CA ASP A 70 5.54 2.99 -6.19
C ASP A 70 5.73 4.05 -5.11
N LEU A 71 4.64 4.34 -4.40
CA LEU A 71 4.61 5.36 -3.36
C LEU A 71 5.53 5.00 -2.19
N GLY A 72 5.60 3.73 -1.84
CA GLY A 72 6.46 3.25 -0.76
C GLY A 72 7.94 3.50 -1.05
N MET A 73 8.42 3.11 -2.23
CA MET A 73 9.80 3.34 -2.62
C MET A 73 10.14 4.82 -2.74
N ILE A 74 9.23 5.65 -3.24
CA ILE A 74 9.42 7.11 -3.26
C ILE A 74 9.65 7.63 -1.84
N ALA A 75 8.83 7.22 -0.88
CA ALA A 75 8.96 7.65 0.51
C ALA A 75 10.29 7.20 1.16
N THR A 76 10.78 6.01 0.85
CA THR A 76 12.07 5.53 1.38
C THR A 76 13.26 6.38 0.93
N THR A 77 13.15 7.11 -0.18
CA THR A 77 14.24 7.99 -0.68
C THR A 77 14.57 9.15 0.24
N TYR A 78 13.67 9.54 1.14
CA TYR A 78 13.96 10.53 2.18
C TYR A 78 14.96 10.03 3.24
N GLY A 79 15.05 8.72 3.46
CA GLY A 79 15.96 8.12 4.43
C GLY A 79 15.55 8.25 5.90
N TYR A 80 14.64 9.16 6.24
CA TYR A 80 14.15 9.42 7.60
C TYR A 80 12.64 9.18 7.77
N VAL A 81 11.99 8.59 6.79
CA VAL A 81 10.57 8.23 6.84
C VAL A 81 10.44 6.73 7.11
N TYR A 82 9.68 6.36 8.16
CA TYR A 82 9.29 4.97 8.35
C TYR A 82 8.27 4.60 7.28
N VAL A 83 8.48 3.50 6.57
CA VAL A 83 7.56 3.04 5.52
C VAL A 83 7.22 1.57 5.73
N ALA A 84 5.94 1.22 5.60
CA ALA A 84 5.51 -0.17 5.61
C ALA A 84 4.44 -0.43 4.56
N GLN A 85 4.46 -1.62 4.01
CA GLN A 85 3.42 -2.12 3.12
C GLN A 85 2.79 -3.33 3.78
N ILE A 86 1.47 -3.29 3.99
CA ILE A 86 0.72 -4.25 4.78
C ILE A 86 -0.49 -4.80 4.03
N ALA A 87 -0.95 -5.97 4.44
CA ALA A 87 -2.25 -6.55 4.09
C ALA A 87 -2.75 -7.34 5.31
N MET A 88 -3.70 -6.80 6.02
CA MET A 88 -4.19 -7.38 7.29
C MET A 88 -4.70 -8.81 7.13
N GLY A 89 -5.39 -9.11 6.03
CA GLY A 89 -5.90 -10.46 5.75
C GLY A 89 -4.81 -11.49 5.46
N ALA A 90 -3.62 -11.05 5.05
CA ALA A 90 -2.50 -11.93 4.77
C ALA A 90 -1.66 -12.23 6.01
N ASP A 91 -1.39 -11.20 6.83
CA ASP A 91 -0.58 -11.32 8.05
C ASP A 91 -0.97 -10.24 9.07
N GLN A 92 -1.79 -10.63 10.03
CA GLN A 92 -2.23 -9.73 11.11
C GLN A 92 -1.09 -9.34 12.05
N ALA A 93 -0.15 -10.24 12.28
CA ALA A 93 0.99 -9.97 13.16
C ALA A 93 1.93 -8.93 12.55
N GLN A 94 2.22 -9.04 11.25
CA GLN A 94 3.01 -8.05 10.50
C GLN A 94 2.29 -6.68 10.48
N CYS A 95 0.99 -6.67 10.25
CA CYS A 95 0.18 -5.46 10.26
C CYS A 95 0.28 -4.73 11.62
N LEU A 96 0.08 -5.43 12.73
CA LEU A 96 0.20 -4.88 14.08
C LEU A 96 1.62 -4.41 14.39
N LYS A 97 2.63 -5.15 13.95
CA LYS A 97 4.03 -4.78 14.12
C LYS A 97 4.34 -3.47 13.40
N ALA A 98 3.91 -3.33 12.15
CA ALA A 98 4.10 -2.12 11.37
C ALA A 98 3.46 -0.89 12.03
N ILE A 99 2.23 -1.03 12.53
CA ILE A 99 1.52 0.05 13.24
C ILE A 99 2.26 0.44 14.52
N ARG A 100 2.70 -0.53 15.33
CA ARG A 100 3.44 -0.27 16.58
C ARG A 100 4.79 0.39 16.32
N GLU A 101 5.51 -0.03 15.30
CA GLU A 101 6.78 0.58 14.91
C GLU A 101 6.57 2.02 14.42
N ALA A 102 5.52 2.29 13.61
CA ALA A 102 5.16 3.62 13.16
C ALA A 102 4.86 4.55 14.35
N GLU A 103 4.07 4.08 15.32
CA GLU A 103 3.76 4.82 16.54
C GLU A 103 5.00 5.13 17.39
N ALA A 104 5.96 4.23 17.42
CA ALA A 104 7.19 4.37 18.19
C ALA A 104 8.26 5.20 17.47
N TYR A 105 8.18 5.34 16.15
CA TYR A 105 9.15 6.06 15.34
C TYR A 105 9.03 7.57 15.55
N PRO A 106 10.11 8.27 15.95
CA PRO A 106 10.06 9.71 16.26
C PRO A 106 10.18 10.58 15.01
N GLY A 107 9.37 10.35 14.00
CA GLY A 107 9.37 11.05 12.74
C GLY A 107 8.16 10.64 11.89
N PRO A 108 8.12 11.05 10.61
CA PRO A 108 7.00 10.72 9.75
C PRO A 108 6.97 9.23 9.40
N SER A 109 5.78 8.66 9.42
CA SER A 109 5.54 7.26 9.05
C SER A 109 4.47 7.16 7.97
N LEU A 110 4.72 6.30 6.98
CA LEU A 110 3.79 6.02 5.88
C LEU A 110 3.51 4.52 5.84
N ILE A 111 2.27 4.14 6.10
CA ILE A 111 1.80 2.76 5.97
C ILE A 111 0.87 2.65 4.79
N ILE A 112 1.16 1.76 3.86
CA ILE A 112 0.34 1.48 2.67
C ILE A 112 -0.35 0.14 2.87
N ALA A 113 -1.66 0.17 3.01
CA ALA A 113 -2.50 -1.00 3.20
C ALA A 113 -3.21 -1.38 1.91
N TYR A 114 -3.02 -2.62 1.45
CA TYR A 114 -3.84 -3.14 0.36
C TYR A 114 -5.29 -3.26 0.81
N ALA A 115 -6.18 -2.58 0.11
CA ALA A 115 -7.60 -2.47 0.45
C ALA A 115 -8.45 -2.77 -0.79
N PRO A 116 -8.64 -4.06 -1.17
CA PRO A 116 -9.37 -4.42 -2.38
C PRO A 116 -10.79 -3.83 -2.37
N CYS A 117 -11.22 -3.34 -3.52
CA CYS A 117 -12.48 -2.62 -3.70
C CYS A 117 -13.40 -3.39 -4.66
N ILE A 118 -14.72 -3.30 -4.42
CA ILE A 118 -15.72 -3.89 -5.32
C ILE A 118 -15.70 -3.30 -6.74
N ASN A 119 -15.12 -2.13 -6.91
CA ASN A 119 -14.91 -1.52 -8.23
C ASN A 119 -13.62 -2.01 -8.91
N HIS A 120 -12.79 -2.77 -8.20
CA HIS A 120 -11.53 -3.34 -8.71
C HIS A 120 -11.00 -4.40 -7.74
N GLY A 121 -10.64 -5.57 -8.25
CA GLY A 121 -9.97 -6.63 -7.48
C GLY A 121 -10.85 -7.41 -6.49
N LEU A 122 -12.16 -7.15 -6.41
CA LEU A 122 -13.03 -7.78 -5.41
C LEU A 122 -14.39 -8.22 -6.00
N LYS A 123 -14.35 -8.95 -7.10
CA LYS A 123 -15.55 -9.49 -7.78
C LYS A 123 -16.42 -10.35 -6.85
N LYS A 124 -15.81 -11.03 -5.89
CA LYS A 124 -16.51 -11.89 -4.91
C LYS A 124 -17.25 -11.12 -3.82
N GLY A 125 -17.10 -9.80 -3.78
CA GLY A 125 -17.74 -8.92 -2.80
C GLY A 125 -16.93 -8.68 -1.53
N MET A 126 -17.31 -7.65 -0.75
CA MET A 126 -16.57 -7.16 0.43
C MET A 126 -16.38 -8.22 1.53
N GLY A 127 -17.28 -9.18 1.65
CA GLY A 127 -17.13 -10.29 2.61
C GLY A 127 -15.92 -11.18 2.36
N LYS A 128 -15.28 -11.06 1.19
CA LYS A 128 -14.07 -11.79 0.80
C LYS A 128 -12.80 -10.94 0.77
N ALA A 129 -12.87 -9.70 1.26
CA ALA A 129 -11.74 -8.76 1.20
C ALA A 129 -10.47 -9.30 1.89
N GLN A 130 -10.61 -9.93 3.05
CA GLN A 130 -9.47 -10.49 3.79
C GLN A 130 -8.86 -11.69 3.08
N GLU A 131 -9.69 -12.56 2.50
CA GLU A 131 -9.25 -13.70 1.69
C GLU A 131 -8.50 -13.24 0.43
N GLU A 132 -9.00 -12.20 -0.25
CA GLU A 132 -8.32 -11.64 -1.43
C GLU A 132 -6.98 -10.96 -1.08
N GLN A 133 -6.87 -10.33 0.08
CA GLN A 133 -5.58 -9.82 0.58
C GLN A 133 -4.57 -10.96 0.80
N GLU A 134 -5.01 -12.06 1.40
CA GLU A 134 -4.17 -13.25 1.58
C GLU A 134 -3.73 -13.83 0.23
N ASN A 135 -4.64 -13.97 -0.71
CA ASN A 135 -4.36 -14.48 -2.06
C ASN A 135 -3.38 -13.58 -2.81
N ALA A 136 -3.53 -12.25 -2.70
CA ALA A 136 -2.63 -11.27 -3.31
C ALA A 136 -1.18 -11.45 -2.84
N VAL A 137 -0.99 -11.68 -1.54
CA VAL A 137 0.35 -11.89 -0.98
C VAL A 137 0.89 -13.27 -1.35
N LYS A 138 0.07 -14.32 -1.27
CA LYS A 138 0.48 -15.69 -1.62
C LYS A 138 0.96 -15.83 -3.06
N CYS A 139 0.34 -15.12 -4.00
CA CYS A 139 0.70 -15.18 -5.41
C CYS A 139 1.75 -14.16 -5.85
N GLY A 140 2.22 -13.29 -4.97
CA GLY A 140 3.22 -12.28 -5.28
C GLY A 140 2.70 -11.00 -5.93
N TYR A 141 1.38 -10.81 -5.95
CA TYR A 141 0.77 -9.55 -6.42
C TYR A 141 1.03 -8.39 -5.45
N TRP A 142 1.00 -8.67 -4.16
CA TRP A 142 1.29 -7.72 -3.09
C TRP A 142 2.40 -8.26 -2.19
N HIS A 143 3.33 -7.41 -1.77
CA HIS A 143 4.42 -7.78 -0.87
C HIS A 143 4.29 -7.07 0.47
N LEU A 144 4.61 -7.77 1.55
CA LEU A 144 4.68 -7.21 2.89
C LEU A 144 6.13 -6.86 3.20
N TRP A 145 6.38 -5.59 3.55
CA TRP A 145 7.71 -5.13 3.90
C TRP A 145 7.67 -3.92 4.82
N ARG A 146 8.77 -3.67 5.50
CA ARG A 146 8.97 -2.51 6.36
C ARG A 146 10.33 -1.88 6.09
N TYR A 147 10.38 -0.56 6.11
CA TYR A 147 11.60 0.23 6.10
C TYR A 147 11.63 1.06 7.37
N ASN A 148 12.53 0.73 8.31
CA ASN A 148 12.65 1.39 9.59
C ASN A 148 14.01 2.12 9.68
N PRO A 149 14.05 3.44 9.50
CA PRO A 149 15.30 4.20 9.54
C PRO A 149 16.04 4.11 10.88
N ALA A 150 15.33 3.85 11.98
CA ALA A 150 15.95 3.71 13.30
C ALA A 150 16.94 2.54 13.38
N LEU A 151 16.81 1.53 12.53
CA LEU A 151 17.71 0.38 12.49
C LEU A 151 19.10 0.74 11.95
N GLU A 152 19.23 1.79 11.14
CA GLU A 152 20.55 2.25 10.64
C GLU A 152 21.48 2.67 11.78
N ALA A 153 20.94 3.34 12.79
CA ALA A 153 21.71 3.74 13.99
C ALA A 153 22.23 2.53 14.77
N GLU A 154 21.61 1.37 14.62
CA GLU A 154 22.03 0.10 15.22
C GLU A 154 22.95 -0.72 14.30
N GLY A 155 23.33 -0.19 13.14
CA GLY A 155 24.13 -0.89 12.13
C GLY A 155 23.39 -2.02 11.42
N LYS A 156 22.05 -2.02 11.47
CA LYS A 156 21.18 -3.01 10.83
C LYS A 156 20.59 -2.50 9.53
N ASN A 157 20.22 -3.43 8.65
CA ASN A 157 19.51 -3.08 7.42
C ASN A 157 18.12 -2.50 7.77
N PRO A 158 17.79 -1.28 7.35
CA PRO A 158 16.49 -0.69 7.61
C PRO A 158 15.34 -1.42 6.89
N PHE A 159 15.62 -2.09 5.76
CA PHE A 159 14.62 -2.80 4.99
C PHE A 159 14.46 -4.25 5.47
N SER A 160 13.19 -4.67 5.67
CA SER A 160 12.80 -6.03 6.00
C SER A 160 11.71 -6.50 5.05
N LEU A 161 11.97 -7.55 4.29
CA LEU A 161 10.94 -8.24 3.50
C LEU A 161 10.23 -9.24 4.42
N ASP A 162 8.96 -9.02 4.70
CA ASP A 162 8.18 -9.82 5.64
C ASP A 162 7.38 -10.93 4.97
N SER A 163 6.97 -10.75 3.71
CA SER A 163 6.27 -11.78 2.95
C SER A 163 7.21 -12.90 2.52
N LYS A 164 6.67 -14.12 2.50
CA LYS A 164 7.38 -15.30 2.03
C LYS A 164 7.53 -15.29 0.51
N GLU A 165 8.36 -16.20 0.01
CA GLU A 165 8.46 -16.45 -1.43
C GLU A 165 7.08 -16.80 -2.00
N PRO A 166 6.64 -16.11 -3.07
CA PRO A 166 5.30 -16.30 -3.59
C PRO A 166 5.16 -17.58 -4.40
N ASN A 167 3.93 -18.11 -4.42
CA ASN A 167 3.53 -19.12 -5.38
C ASN A 167 2.97 -18.44 -6.64
N TRP A 168 3.81 -18.24 -7.64
CA TRP A 168 3.47 -17.57 -8.90
C TRP A 168 2.40 -18.26 -9.73
N GLU A 169 2.16 -19.57 -9.53
CA GLU A 169 1.12 -20.31 -10.24
C GLU A 169 -0.28 -19.77 -9.93
N GLY A 170 -0.51 -19.28 -8.71
CA GLY A 170 -1.76 -18.65 -8.29
C GLY A 170 -2.02 -17.27 -8.87
N PHE A 171 -1.03 -16.64 -9.51
CA PHE A 171 -1.13 -15.24 -9.95
C PHE A 171 -2.24 -15.03 -10.99
N LYS A 172 -2.35 -15.92 -11.98
CA LYS A 172 -3.41 -15.84 -13.00
C LYS A 172 -4.81 -16.02 -12.41
N ASP A 173 -4.94 -16.89 -11.42
CA ASP A 173 -6.23 -17.12 -10.76
C ASP A 173 -6.62 -15.93 -9.87
N PHE A 174 -5.66 -15.30 -9.22
CA PHE A 174 -5.89 -14.06 -8.48
C PHE A 174 -6.41 -12.96 -9.41
N LEU A 175 -5.82 -12.76 -10.58
CA LEU A 175 -6.24 -11.72 -11.54
C LEU A 175 -7.67 -11.93 -12.08
N LYS A 176 -8.21 -13.14 -12.05
CA LYS A 176 -9.62 -13.40 -12.41
C LYS A 176 -10.61 -12.78 -11.42
N GLY A 177 -10.17 -12.40 -10.24
CA GLY A 177 -10.96 -11.68 -9.23
C GLY A 177 -11.16 -10.19 -9.55
N GLU A 178 -10.43 -9.63 -10.51
CA GLU A 178 -10.61 -8.25 -10.96
C GLU A 178 -11.97 -8.07 -11.68
N VAL A 179 -12.57 -6.90 -11.53
CA VAL A 179 -13.88 -6.56 -12.11
C VAL A 179 -13.70 -5.93 -13.48
#